data_93d6ece21dc89debca7590d55303db71
#
_entry.id   93d6ece21dc89debca7590d55303db71
#
_cell.length_a   1.000
_cell.length_b   1.000
_cell.length_c   1.000
_cell.angle_alpha   90.00
_cell.angle_beta   90.00
_cell.angle_gamma   90.00
#
_symmetry.space_group_name_H-M   'P 1'
#
loop_
_entity.id
_entity.type
_entity.pdbx_description
1 polymer ?
#
loop_
_entity_poly.entity_id
_entity_poly.type
_entity_poly.pdbx_seq_one_letter_code
_entity_poly.pdbx_strand_id
1 'polypeptide(L)'
;DFVKIEPFVDVSGVVERLTLRSTRLRSLSGEVIWIHNQQIQAAHGTPRGIRTIAVDVFVRDKVKGLKILKEITKAVTVSPTMLAQPLKVRTPEEWGNGLWRITVIGQTAPGREWLIENFFVNAIKEVDSNVRNKMNRTFVYEPIAHYADPVADKKFKRAVRALKD
;
A
#
# COMPACT_ATOMS: atom_id res chain seq x y z
N ASP A 1 -3.91 -7.28 -13.82
CA ASP A 1 -2.88 -8.16 -13.24
C ASP A 1 -1.50 -7.68 -13.63
N PHE A 2 -0.53 -7.92 -12.75
CA PHE A 2 0.88 -7.68 -13.04
C PHE A 2 1.46 -8.93 -13.70
N VAL A 3 2.12 -8.76 -14.84
CA VAL A 3 2.68 -9.86 -15.63
C VAL A 3 4.13 -9.61 -16.01
N LYS A 4 4.90 -10.68 -16.10
CA LYS A 4 6.20 -10.74 -16.77
C LYS A 4 6.03 -11.51 -18.07
N ILE A 5 6.53 -10.99 -19.18
CA ILE A 5 6.33 -11.55 -20.51
C ILE A 5 7.64 -12.11 -21.05
N GLU A 6 7.60 -13.36 -21.48
CA GLU A 6 8.72 -14.00 -22.22
C GLU A 6 8.48 -13.96 -23.73
N PRO A 7 9.55 -13.86 -24.54
CA PRO A 7 10.97 -14.02 -24.22
C PRO A 7 11.71 -12.70 -23.90
N PHE A 8 10.99 -11.63 -23.61
CA PHE A 8 11.60 -10.32 -23.43
C PHE A 8 12.25 -10.22 -22.05
N VAL A 9 13.53 -9.86 -22.03
CA VAL A 9 14.25 -9.56 -20.80
C VAL A 9 13.68 -8.23 -20.25
N ASP A 10 13.31 -8.23 -18.96
CA ASP A 10 12.81 -7.06 -18.21
C ASP A 10 11.47 -6.47 -18.67
N VAL A 11 10.73 -7.14 -19.54
CA VAL A 11 9.36 -6.71 -19.86
C VAL A 11 8.38 -7.25 -18.80
N SER A 12 8.03 -6.37 -17.88
CA SER A 12 7.03 -6.65 -16.86
C SER A 12 6.20 -5.40 -16.58
N GLY A 13 4.96 -5.60 -16.17
CA GLY A 13 4.08 -4.47 -15.89
C GLY A 13 2.64 -4.86 -15.64
N VAL A 14 1.82 -3.84 -15.45
CA VAL A 14 0.37 -4.02 -15.30
C VAL A 14 -0.28 -4.04 -16.68
N VAL A 15 -1.09 -5.07 -16.95
CA VAL A 15 -1.88 -5.13 -18.18
C VAL A 15 -2.97 -4.08 -18.13
N GLU A 16 -2.86 -3.08 -19.03
CA GLU A 16 -3.87 -2.02 -19.17
C GLU A 16 -4.95 -2.38 -20.20
N ARG A 17 -4.54 -3.02 -21.28
CA ARG A 17 -5.43 -3.39 -22.38
C ARG A 17 -4.96 -4.66 -23.06
N LEU A 18 -5.90 -5.55 -23.32
CA LEU A 18 -5.69 -6.76 -24.10
C LEU A 18 -6.63 -6.72 -25.31
N THR A 19 -6.08 -6.94 -26.50
CA THR A 19 -6.83 -7.09 -27.75
C THR A 19 -6.51 -8.43 -28.38
N LEU A 20 -7.16 -8.78 -29.48
CA LEU A 20 -6.86 -10.02 -30.20
C LEU A 20 -5.43 -10.05 -30.78
N ARG A 21 -4.84 -8.89 -31.07
CA ARG A 21 -3.53 -8.79 -31.74
C ARG A 21 -2.43 -8.28 -30.85
N SER A 22 -2.74 -7.48 -29.85
CA SER A 22 -1.74 -6.81 -29.03
C SER A 22 -2.14 -6.70 -27.57
N THR A 23 -1.13 -6.73 -26.71
CA THR A 23 -1.22 -6.47 -25.29
C THR A 23 -0.50 -5.15 -25.00
N ARG A 24 -1.18 -4.27 -24.28
CA ARG A 24 -0.60 -3.04 -23.74
C ARG A 24 -0.31 -3.22 -22.27
N LEU A 25 0.95 -3.01 -21.93
CA LEU A 25 1.44 -3.03 -20.55
C LEU A 25 1.91 -1.64 -20.15
N ARG A 26 1.82 -1.36 -18.87
CA ARG A 26 2.53 -0.24 -18.25
C ARG A 26 3.58 -0.79 -17.31
N SER A 27 4.84 -0.48 -17.59
CA SER A 27 5.97 -0.89 -16.76
C SER A 27 5.97 -0.18 -15.41
N LEU A 28 6.79 -0.66 -14.48
CA LEU A 28 6.97 0.01 -13.18
C LEU A 28 7.65 1.39 -13.30
N SER A 29 8.40 1.63 -14.38
CA SER A 29 8.97 2.95 -14.71
C SER A 29 7.94 3.92 -15.30
N GLY A 30 6.72 3.45 -15.61
CA GLY A 30 5.65 4.26 -16.19
C GLY A 30 5.59 4.20 -17.73
N GLU A 31 6.52 3.49 -18.37
CA GLU A 31 6.55 3.33 -19.82
C GLU A 31 5.37 2.50 -20.31
N VAL A 32 4.85 2.86 -21.49
CA VAL A 32 3.82 2.10 -22.16
C VAL A 32 4.45 1.17 -23.18
N ILE A 33 4.28 -0.12 -22.99
CA ILE A 33 4.83 -1.17 -23.84
C ILE A 33 3.70 -1.83 -24.61
N TRP A 34 3.84 -1.87 -25.94
CA TRP A 34 2.93 -2.59 -26.83
C TRP A 34 3.62 -3.83 -27.34
N ILE A 35 3.00 -5.00 -27.17
CA ILE A 35 3.52 -6.29 -27.60
C ILE A 35 2.48 -6.95 -28.48
N HIS A 36 2.90 -7.45 -29.65
CA HIS A 36 2.04 -8.31 -30.45
C HIS A 36 1.86 -9.66 -29.74
N ASN A 37 0.62 -10.13 -29.63
CA ASN A 37 0.32 -11.36 -28.90
C ASN A 37 1.07 -12.59 -29.44
N GLN A 38 1.37 -12.60 -30.75
CA GLN A 38 2.17 -13.66 -31.39
C GLN A 38 3.63 -13.72 -30.91
N GLN A 39 4.14 -12.62 -30.33
CA GLN A 39 5.51 -12.56 -29.81
C GLN A 39 5.58 -13.02 -28.34
N ILE A 40 4.45 -13.26 -27.72
CA ILE A 40 4.37 -13.73 -26.32
C ILE A 40 4.49 -15.24 -26.32
N GLN A 41 5.60 -15.76 -25.81
CA GLN A 41 5.81 -17.20 -25.65
C GLN A 41 5.23 -17.71 -24.33
N ALA A 42 5.41 -16.94 -23.26
CA ALA A 42 4.84 -17.21 -21.96
C ALA A 42 4.53 -15.90 -21.21
N ALA A 43 3.53 -15.92 -20.36
CA ALA A 43 3.21 -14.83 -19.48
C ALA A 43 3.12 -15.36 -18.04
N HIS A 44 4.00 -14.88 -17.17
CA HIS A 44 3.98 -15.20 -15.75
C HIS A 44 3.13 -14.15 -15.03
N GLY A 45 1.87 -14.49 -14.76
CA GLY A 45 0.98 -13.64 -13.96
C GLY A 45 1.27 -13.84 -12.47
N THR A 46 1.40 -12.75 -11.75
CA THR A 46 1.33 -12.81 -10.29
C THR A 46 -0.15 -12.76 -9.91
N PRO A 47 -0.75 -13.86 -9.44
CA PRO A 47 -2.13 -13.86 -8.98
C PRO A 47 -2.27 -12.79 -7.90
N ARG A 48 -3.19 -11.83 -8.11
CA ARG A 48 -3.29 -10.66 -7.26
C ARG A 48 -1.98 -9.85 -7.24
N GLY A 49 -1.59 -9.32 -8.39
CA GLY A 49 -0.41 -8.44 -8.55
C GLY A 49 -0.45 -7.15 -7.75
N ILE A 50 -1.17 -7.14 -6.63
CA ILE A 50 -1.34 -6.02 -5.72
C ILE A 50 -0.81 -6.46 -4.37
N ARG A 51 0.17 -5.71 -3.87
CA ARG A 51 0.66 -5.86 -2.50
C ARG A 51 -0.14 -4.95 -1.59
N THR A 52 -0.72 -5.53 -0.54
CA THR A 52 -1.43 -4.77 0.48
C THR A 52 -0.52 -4.55 1.68
N ILE A 53 -0.27 -3.30 2.00
CA ILE A 53 0.57 -2.88 3.12
C ILE A 53 -0.30 -2.07 4.06
N ALA A 54 -0.19 -2.35 5.33
CA ALA A 54 -0.78 -1.55 6.40
C ALA A 54 0.32 -0.78 7.13
N VAL A 55 0.03 0.47 7.46
CA VAL A 55 0.89 1.30 8.31
C VAL A 55 0.11 1.66 9.55
N ASP A 56 0.58 1.21 10.70
CA ASP A 56 0.02 1.54 11.99
C ASP A 56 0.73 2.76 12.57
N VAL A 57 -0.05 3.74 12.99
CA VAL A 57 0.41 4.93 13.69
C VAL A 57 -0.34 5.10 15.01
N PHE A 58 0.35 5.64 15.99
CA PHE A 58 -0.19 5.84 17.33
C PHE A 58 -0.23 7.31 17.68
N VAL A 59 -1.41 7.80 18.08
CA VAL A 59 -1.66 9.20 18.40
C VAL A 59 -2.39 9.33 19.73
N ARG A 60 -2.19 10.45 20.45
CA ARG A 60 -2.98 10.79 21.64
C ARG A 60 -4.25 11.53 21.24
N ASP A 61 -4.14 12.46 20.29
CA ASP A 61 -5.29 13.17 19.73
C ASP A 61 -5.72 12.54 18.40
N LYS A 62 -6.81 11.75 18.44
CA LYS A 62 -7.33 11.08 17.25
C LYS A 62 -7.81 12.04 16.16
N VAL A 63 -8.35 13.21 16.55
CA VAL A 63 -8.90 14.18 15.57
C VAL A 63 -7.76 14.81 14.79
N LYS A 64 -6.74 15.29 15.50
CA LYS A 64 -5.52 15.87 14.90
C LYS A 64 -4.80 14.83 14.04
N GLY A 65 -4.60 13.62 14.56
CA GLY A 65 -3.94 12.54 13.83
C GLY A 65 -4.67 12.17 12.54
N LEU A 66 -6.00 12.00 12.58
CA LEU A 66 -6.81 11.72 11.39
C LEU A 66 -6.73 12.83 10.35
N LYS A 67 -6.75 14.10 10.76
CA LYS A 67 -6.67 15.24 9.85
C LYS A 67 -5.34 15.21 9.10
N ILE A 68 -4.23 15.08 9.81
CA ILE A 68 -2.88 15.04 9.23
C ILE A 68 -2.73 13.83 8.28
N LEU A 69 -3.16 12.63 8.71
CA LEU A 69 -3.08 11.44 7.86
C LEU A 69 -3.90 11.58 6.57
N LYS A 70 -5.09 12.20 6.63
CA LYS A 70 -5.89 12.48 5.45
C LYS A 70 -5.21 13.45 4.48
N GLU A 71 -4.49 14.44 4.98
CA GLU A 71 -3.72 15.36 4.15
C GLU A 71 -2.55 14.66 3.47
N ILE A 72 -1.76 13.88 4.22
CA ILE A 72 -0.65 13.11 3.66
C ILE A 72 -1.14 12.09 2.63
N THR A 73 -2.24 11.37 2.90
CA THR A 73 -2.77 10.36 1.97
C THR A 73 -3.24 10.97 0.65
N LYS A 74 -3.70 12.22 0.64
CA LYS A 74 -4.09 12.91 -0.59
C LYS A 74 -2.89 13.28 -1.47
N ALA A 75 -1.71 13.47 -0.88
CA ALA A 75 -0.51 13.82 -1.61
C ALA A 75 0.08 12.64 -2.40
N VAL A 76 -0.30 11.41 -2.08
CA VAL A 76 0.21 10.21 -2.77
C VAL A 76 -0.59 9.94 -4.05
N THR A 77 0.11 9.98 -5.18
CA THR A 77 -0.51 9.80 -6.50
C THR A 77 -1.03 8.38 -6.71
N VAL A 78 -2.26 8.28 -7.17
CA VAL A 78 -2.90 7.00 -7.54
C VAL A 78 -2.69 6.75 -9.02
N SER A 79 -2.09 5.61 -9.35
CA SER A 79 -1.96 5.12 -10.73
C SER A 79 -1.81 3.60 -10.73
N PRO A 80 -2.10 2.93 -11.86
CA PRO A 80 -1.96 1.46 -11.95
C PRO A 80 -0.56 0.94 -11.65
N THR A 81 0.47 1.78 -11.86
CA THR A 81 1.88 1.44 -11.64
C THR A 81 2.43 1.88 -10.29
N MET A 82 1.64 2.59 -9.51
CA MET A 82 2.01 3.09 -8.19
C MET A 82 1.04 2.55 -7.14
N LEU A 83 0.04 3.33 -6.77
CA LEU A 83 -1.04 2.86 -5.91
C LEU A 83 -2.20 2.38 -6.76
N ALA A 84 -2.64 1.16 -6.53
CA ALA A 84 -3.80 0.59 -7.20
C ALA A 84 -5.11 1.28 -6.79
N GLN A 85 -5.12 1.80 -5.57
CA GLN A 85 -6.23 2.56 -4.99
C GLN A 85 -5.69 3.64 -4.05
N PRO A 86 -6.47 4.71 -3.79
CA PRO A 86 -6.12 5.68 -2.76
C PRO A 86 -5.86 5.02 -1.42
N LEU A 87 -4.91 5.56 -0.65
CA LEU A 87 -4.66 5.11 0.71
C LEU A 87 -5.93 5.24 1.56
N LYS A 88 -6.30 4.17 2.24
CA LYS A 88 -7.49 4.11 3.08
C LYS A 88 -7.12 4.23 4.55
N VAL A 89 -7.55 5.31 5.19
CA VAL A 89 -7.42 5.48 6.63
C VAL A 89 -8.58 4.75 7.31
N ARG A 90 -8.26 3.79 8.18
CA ARG A 90 -9.27 3.06 8.96
C ARG A 90 -9.74 3.87 10.16
N THR A 91 -10.85 3.46 10.73
CA THR A 91 -11.38 4.02 11.99
C THR A 91 -10.34 3.84 13.09
N PRO A 92 -10.05 4.88 13.89
CA PRO A 92 -9.15 4.77 15.02
C PRO A 92 -9.66 3.75 16.03
N GLU A 93 -8.75 2.92 16.52
CA GLU A 93 -9.01 1.94 17.58
C GLU A 93 -8.34 2.40 18.87
N GLU A 94 -9.03 2.33 19.99
CA GLU A 94 -8.43 2.64 21.27
C GLU A 94 -7.44 1.53 21.65
N TRP A 95 -6.19 1.93 21.93
CA TRP A 95 -5.11 1.00 22.28
C TRP A 95 -4.87 0.93 23.80
N GLY A 96 -5.50 1.82 24.56
CA GLY A 96 -5.36 1.97 26.00
C GLY A 96 -4.58 3.21 26.41
N ASN A 97 -4.74 3.63 27.66
CA ASN A 97 -4.07 4.79 28.26
C ASN A 97 -4.20 6.11 27.44
N GLY A 98 -5.34 6.33 26.79
CA GLY A 98 -5.57 7.51 25.95
C GLY A 98 -4.79 7.49 24.62
N LEU A 99 -4.27 6.34 24.24
CA LEU A 99 -3.56 6.14 22.97
C LEU A 99 -4.50 5.54 21.93
N TRP A 100 -4.47 6.07 20.72
CA TRP A 100 -5.27 5.62 19.60
C TRP A 100 -4.36 5.06 18.50
N ARG A 101 -4.67 3.86 18.03
CA ARG A 101 -4.07 3.29 16.83
C ARG A 101 -4.89 3.66 15.61
N ILE A 102 -4.23 4.18 14.58
CA ILE A 102 -4.84 4.45 13.28
C ILE A 102 -4.09 3.63 12.24
N THR A 103 -4.79 2.77 11.52
CA THR A 103 -4.20 1.95 10.46
C THR A 103 -4.51 2.58 9.10
N VAL A 104 -3.48 2.81 8.31
CA VAL A 104 -3.61 3.24 6.91
C VAL A 104 -3.28 2.06 6.02
N ILE A 105 -4.20 1.72 5.11
CA ILE A 105 -4.02 0.61 4.17
C ILE A 105 -3.76 1.16 2.78
N GLY A 106 -2.71 0.66 2.16
CA GLY A 106 -2.37 0.93 0.78
C GLY A 106 -2.22 -0.34 -0.04
N GLN A 107 -2.49 -0.21 -1.33
CA GLN A 107 -2.34 -1.26 -2.32
C GLN A 107 -1.44 -0.78 -3.43
N THR A 108 -0.31 -1.46 -3.63
CA THR A 108 0.69 -1.11 -4.65
C THR A 108 0.89 -2.22 -5.65
N ALA A 109 1.40 -1.86 -6.83
CA ALA A 109 1.99 -2.85 -7.74
C ALA A 109 3.25 -3.47 -7.09
N PRO A 110 3.58 -4.73 -7.40
CA PRO A 110 4.82 -5.35 -6.95
C PRO A 110 6.05 -4.51 -7.34
N GLY A 111 6.99 -4.36 -6.41
CA GLY A 111 8.17 -3.49 -6.58
C GLY A 111 7.93 -2.01 -6.30
N ARG A 112 6.70 -1.63 -5.90
CA ARG A 112 6.35 -0.26 -5.50
C ARG A 112 5.99 -0.13 -4.03
N GLU A 113 6.29 -1.14 -3.24
CA GLU A 113 6.04 -1.18 -1.80
C GLU A 113 6.70 0.00 -1.07
N TRP A 114 7.84 0.47 -1.57
CA TRP A 114 8.56 1.62 -1.04
C TRP A 114 7.74 2.92 -0.98
N LEU A 115 6.71 3.05 -1.82
CA LEU A 115 5.77 4.18 -1.75
C LEU A 115 5.04 4.26 -0.41
N ILE A 116 4.80 3.11 0.22
CA ILE A 116 4.15 3.04 1.52
C ILE A 116 5.19 2.87 2.61
N GLU A 117 6.11 1.92 2.47
CA GLU A 117 7.10 1.56 3.49
C GLU A 117 8.11 2.68 3.76
N ASN A 118 8.50 3.43 2.72
CA ASN A 118 9.48 4.50 2.85
C ASN A 118 8.84 5.86 2.64
N PHE A 119 8.28 6.15 1.47
CA PHE A 119 7.80 7.50 1.15
C PHE A 119 6.68 7.96 2.09
N PHE A 120 5.62 7.16 2.23
CA PHE A 120 4.50 7.50 3.12
C PHE A 120 4.92 7.51 4.60
N VAL A 121 5.70 6.53 5.04
CA VAL A 121 6.22 6.46 6.41
C VAL A 121 7.12 7.65 6.72
N ASN A 122 8.01 8.04 5.81
CA ASN A 122 8.87 9.21 6.00
C ASN A 122 8.05 10.51 6.06
N ALA A 123 7.03 10.65 5.22
CA ALA A 123 6.14 11.81 5.29
C ALA A 123 5.45 11.94 6.67
N ILE A 124 5.08 10.81 7.29
CA ILE A 124 4.54 10.80 8.66
C ILE A 124 5.61 11.23 9.67
N LYS A 125 6.86 10.72 9.53
CA LYS A 125 7.97 11.09 10.43
C LYS A 125 8.34 12.56 10.34
N GLU A 126 8.25 13.16 9.15
CA GLU A 126 8.55 14.58 8.91
C GLU A 126 7.60 15.53 9.66
N VAL A 127 6.35 15.12 9.90
CA VAL A 127 5.37 15.93 10.64
C VAL A 127 5.91 16.39 12.00
N ASP A 128 6.57 15.48 12.70
CA ASP A 128 7.10 15.74 14.05
C ASP A 128 8.62 15.98 14.09
N SER A 129 9.27 16.17 12.92
CA SER A 129 10.73 16.33 12.81
C SER A 129 11.27 17.53 13.61
N ASN A 130 10.50 18.61 13.65
CA ASN A 130 10.86 19.84 14.36
C ASN A 130 10.42 19.87 15.84
N VAL A 131 9.71 18.84 16.30
CA VAL A 131 9.20 18.78 17.67
C VAL A 131 10.23 18.12 18.60
N ARG A 132 10.99 18.94 19.33
CA ARG A 132 12.03 18.46 20.27
C ARG A 132 11.44 17.67 21.45
N ASN A 133 10.31 18.12 21.98
CA ASN A 133 9.68 17.48 23.12
C ASN A 133 8.79 16.31 22.67
N LYS A 134 9.13 15.08 23.06
CA LYS A 134 8.38 13.87 22.73
C LYS A 134 6.90 13.92 23.16
N MET A 135 6.59 14.66 24.24
CA MET A 135 5.20 14.81 24.73
C MET A 135 4.32 15.62 23.78
N ASN A 136 4.91 16.51 22.98
CA ASN A 136 4.19 17.38 22.04
C ASN A 136 4.09 16.76 20.63
N ARG A 137 4.68 15.59 20.40
CA ARG A 137 4.59 14.90 19.11
C ARG A 137 3.16 14.44 18.84
N THR A 138 2.74 14.59 17.59
CA THR A 138 1.46 14.09 17.11
C THR A 138 1.46 12.56 17.07
N PHE A 139 2.55 11.98 16.54
CA PHE A 139 2.76 10.54 16.48
C PHE A 139 3.69 10.11 17.61
N VAL A 140 3.15 9.31 18.53
CA VAL A 140 3.84 8.94 19.79
C VAL A 140 4.98 7.98 19.52
N TYR A 141 4.78 7.05 18.58
CA TYR A 141 5.75 6.04 18.18
C TYR A 141 6.06 6.16 16.68
N GLU A 142 7.15 5.54 16.26
CA GLU A 142 7.43 5.43 14.83
C GLU A 142 6.35 4.62 14.12
N PRO A 143 5.97 5.04 12.89
CA PRO A 143 5.02 4.28 12.08
C PRO A 143 5.56 2.88 11.79
N ILE A 144 4.69 1.88 11.91
CA ILE A 144 5.04 0.47 11.66
C ILE A 144 4.36 0.01 10.38
N ALA A 145 5.14 -0.25 9.35
CA ALA A 145 4.66 -0.82 8.10
C ALA A 145 4.76 -2.35 8.14
N HIS A 146 3.70 -3.03 7.72
CA HIS A 146 3.67 -4.49 7.60
C HIS A 146 2.77 -4.94 6.46
N TYR A 147 3.05 -6.12 5.91
CA TYR A 147 2.17 -6.70 4.90
C TYR A 147 0.83 -7.08 5.53
N ALA A 148 -0.25 -6.59 4.94
CA ALA A 148 -1.61 -6.93 5.34
C ALA A 148 -2.20 -7.90 4.32
N ASP A 149 -2.36 -9.17 4.70
CA ASP A 149 -3.14 -10.12 3.94
C ASP A 149 -4.59 -10.13 4.46
N PRO A 150 -5.57 -9.62 3.68
CA PRO A 150 -6.97 -9.60 4.08
C PRO A 150 -7.54 -10.99 4.38
N VAL A 151 -6.99 -12.03 3.73
CA VAL A 151 -7.42 -13.42 3.93
C VAL A 151 -6.87 -13.96 5.24
N ALA A 152 -5.60 -13.69 5.54
CA ALA A 152 -4.98 -14.08 6.80
C ALA A 152 -5.64 -13.37 8.00
N ASP A 153 -5.89 -12.06 7.89
CA ASP A 153 -6.60 -11.28 8.92
C ASP A 153 -8.01 -11.82 9.21
N LYS A 154 -8.75 -12.20 8.16
CA LYS A 154 -10.08 -12.81 8.30
C LYS A 154 -10.03 -14.18 8.97
N LYS A 155 -9.05 -15.01 8.61
CA LYS A 155 -8.84 -16.32 9.25
C LYS A 155 -8.45 -16.16 10.71
N PHE A 156 -7.52 -15.24 11.01
CA PHE A 156 -7.09 -14.96 12.38
C PHE A 156 -8.25 -14.48 13.26
N LYS A 157 -9.05 -13.52 12.77
CA LYS A 157 -10.24 -13.03 13.50
C LYS A 157 -11.26 -14.13 13.76
N ARG A 158 -11.44 -15.08 12.82
CA ARG A 158 -12.30 -16.25 13.04
C ARG A 158 -11.76 -17.17 14.13
N ALA A 159 -10.44 -17.47 14.08
CA ALA A 159 -9.80 -18.31 15.09
C ALA A 159 -9.89 -17.69 16.50
N VAL A 160 -9.63 -16.38 16.62
CA VAL A 160 -9.73 -15.67 17.91
C VAL A 160 -11.17 -15.67 18.46
N ARG A 161 -12.19 -15.57 17.60
CA ARG A 161 -13.57 -15.67 18.03
C ARG A 161 -13.91 -17.05 18.55
N ALA A 162 -13.49 -18.12 17.85
CA ALA A 162 -13.72 -19.50 18.26
C ALA A 162 -12.99 -19.89 19.57
N LEU A 163 -12.01 -19.10 20.01
CA LEU A 163 -11.34 -19.32 21.32
C LEU A 163 -12.03 -18.58 22.48
N LYS A 164 -13.02 -17.73 22.18
CA LYS A 164 -13.80 -16.98 23.19
C LYS A 164 -15.15 -17.59 23.51
N ASP A 165 -15.59 -18.52 22.67
CA ASP A 165 -16.77 -19.37 22.86
C ASP A 165 -16.36 -20.71 23.51
#